data_d1062b55586ffe5e80cec611d505110d
#
_entry.id   d1062b55586ffe5e80cec611d505110d
#
_cell.length_a   1.000
_cell.length_b   1.000
_cell.length_c   1.000
_cell.angle_alpha   90.00
_cell.angle_beta   90.00
_cell.angle_gamma   90.00
#
_symmetry.space_group_name_H-M   'P 1'
#
loop_
_entity.id
_entity.type
_entity.pdbx_description
1 polymer ?
#
loop_
_entity_poly.entity_id
_entity_poly.type
_entity_poly.pdbx_seq_one_letter_code
_entity_poly.pdbx_strand_id
1 'polypeptide(L)'
;MSQIKENPALVAAQEAQRKINQALDAGYSFRLEAGAGAGKTYSLVAALKRLIDERGSTLVQSGKKVACITYTEVARNEIAQEIEDHPAILVDTIHGFCWAFIRQFQKAIRDLVIELKDKKEKVEQSGGIGSQLVEYDLGFFSVDEMRITLNHDDIPELMAMLLAKEKFRMLFSQQFPVIFIDEYQDTHRQFMDAITDYFLKSKTGPIIGLFGDHWQTIYSSEYELAEYPIEEIAKGSNFRSVPAVVNVLNALRPELPQVVSLPEAKGEARFFHTNSYNGPRTNTAHSKEDLPSDIARSCREELMARLRVEGWDLKKTKVLMLSHNVLAVEQGYPKIVELFRGRTEQFTKKEDPVIRFFAEVIEPMCMAYSSSHYGDMFKILGARPAITKHEDKMLWRRDMDRLLKLRIEGTIGQVIDHLKITKRPSLPDRILRREEELISLMGIPEVEMSSRSQRYKKLREIPYKEVIEVTRFIEKLTPFATQHSVKGAEFDNVLVILGGGWNHYNWPQLLELLETKKLTKTNMKGFYRARNLFYVSISRPMTRLAVLATQSLSDTALLTVSNLFGSENVEELSFGT
;
A
#
# COMPACT_ATOMS: atom_id res chain seq x y z
N MET A 1 32.70 22.49 29.37
CA MET A 1 32.27 22.48 27.97
C MET A 1 31.77 21.07 27.65
N SER A 2 30.46 20.83 27.69
CA SER A 2 29.87 19.58 27.24
C SER A 2 30.10 19.48 25.73
N GLN A 3 30.87 18.51 25.29
CA GLN A 3 30.90 18.11 23.86
C GLN A 3 29.46 17.83 23.47
N ILE A 4 28.91 18.63 22.56
CA ILE A 4 27.66 18.31 21.88
C ILE A 4 27.98 17.03 21.12
N LYS A 5 27.53 15.87 21.62
CA LYS A 5 27.68 14.60 20.92
C LYS A 5 26.97 14.76 19.57
N GLU A 6 27.75 14.73 18.51
CA GLU A 6 27.24 14.82 17.14
C GLU A 6 26.25 13.67 16.90
N ASN A 7 25.08 13.98 16.34
CA ASN A 7 24.03 12.97 16.10
C ASN A 7 24.50 11.96 15.04
N PRO A 8 24.71 10.66 15.38
CA PRO A 8 25.30 9.71 14.45
C PRO A 8 24.49 9.50 13.16
N ALA A 9 23.16 9.53 13.26
CA ALA A 9 22.29 9.39 12.09
C ALA A 9 22.41 10.60 11.15
N LEU A 10 22.60 11.80 11.72
CA LEU A 10 22.80 13.01 10.94
C LEU A 10 24.12 12.96 10.17
N VAL A 11 25.21 12.51 10.81
CA VAL A 11 26.52 12.32 10.16
C VAL A 11 26.41 11.33 8.99
N ALA A 12 25.79 10.18 9.23
CA ALA A 12 25.59 9.17 8.18
C ALA A 12 24.72 9.70 7.01
N ALA A 13 23.68 10.49 7.32
CA ALA A 13 22.83 11.10 6.31
C ALA A 13 23.56 12.18 5.50
N GLN A 14 24.40 12.99 6.15
CA GLN A 14 25.22 14.01 5.48
C GLN A 14 26.26 13.38 4.55
N GLU A 15 26.90 12.28 4.96
CA GLU A 15 27.85 11.57 4.11
C GLU A 15 27.15 10.97 2.87
N ALA A 16 25.98 10.38 3.01
CA ALA A 16 25.21 9.90 1.86
C ALA A 16 24.82 11.06 0.93
N GLN A 17 24.39 12.21 1.50
CA GLN A 17 24.03 13.39 0.72
C GLN A 17 25.27 13.98 -0.01
N ARG A 18 26.43 13.97 0.63
CA ARG A 18 27.70 14.40 -0.01
C ARG A 18 28.01 13.55 -1.24
N LYS A 19 27.83 12.22 -1.15
CA LYS A 19 28.04 11.31 -2.29
C LYS A 19 27.03 11.56 -3.42
N ILE A 20 25.74 11.78 -3.09
CA ILE A 20 24.73 12.17 -4.08
C ILE A 20 25.18 13.44 -4.82
N ASN A 21 25.60 14.44 -4.08
CA ASN A 21 26.04 15.70 -4.65
C ASN A 21 27.27 15.52 -5.56
N GLN A 22 28.23 14.69 -5.15
CA GLN A 22 29.40 14.35 -5.98
C GLN A 22 29.01 13.63 -7.27
N ALA A 23 28.07 12.70 -7.22
CA ALA A 23 27.57 12.01 -8.42
C ALA A 23 26.90 13.00 -9.39
N LEU A 24 26.10 13.93 -8.89
CA LEU A 24 25.46 14.98 -9.69
C LEU A 24 26.47 15.94 -10.33
N ASP A 25 27.51 16.33 -9.59
CA ASP A 25 28.58 17.19 -10.10
C ASP A 25 29.41 16.53 -11.20
N ALA A 26 29.68 15.24 -11.02
CA ALA A 26 30.44 14.44 -11.97
C ALA A 26 29.59 13.94 -13.15
N GLY A 27 28.29 14.14 -13.13
CA GLY A 27 27.37 13.71 -14.18
C GLY A 27 27.10 12.20 -14.21
N TYR A 28 27.23 11.50 -13.07
CA TYR A 28 27.01 10.06 -12.97
C TYR A 28 25.63 9.71 -12.41
N SER A 29 25.04 8.66 -12.96
CA SER A 29 23.85 8.02 -12.39
C SER A 29 24.21 7.25 -11.14
N PHE A 30 23.30 7.22 -10.16
CA PHE A 30 23.51 6.57 -8.87
C PHE A 30 22.25 5.91 -8.33
N ARG A 31 22.41 4.99 -7.38
CA ARG A 31 21.34 4.39 -6.61
C ARG A 31 21.56 4.66 -5.12
N LEU A 32 20.62 5.39 -4.50
CA LEU A 32 20.58 5.53 -3.06
C LEU A 32 19.81 4.34 -2.46
N GLU A 33 20.53 3.45 -1.79
CA GLU A 33 19.98 2.36 -1.01
C GLU A 33 19.82 2.82 0.44
N ALA A 34 18.59 3.05 0.86
CA ALA A 34 18.27 3.69 2.12
C ALA A 34 17.33 2.82 2.95
N GLY A 35 17.79 2.32 4.08
CA GLY A 35 16.98 1.50 4.98
C GLY A 35 15.71 2.21 5.47
N ALA A 36 14.80 1.47 6.07
CA ALA A 36 13.57 2.01 6.63
C ALA A 36 13.90 3.09 7.69
N GLY A 37 13.21 4.23 7.64
CA GLY A 37 13.46 5.36 8.56
C GLY A 37 14.72 6.18 8.28
N ALA A 38 15.44 5.91 7.17
CA ALA A 38 16.70 6.59 6.84
C ALA A 38 16.52 8.04 6.34
N GLY A 39 15.31 8.52 6.10
CA GLY A 39 15.06 9.85 5.52
C GLY A 39 15.39 9.91 4.03
N LYS A 40 14.98 8.91 3.27
CA LYS A 40 15.15 8.83 1.81
C LYS A 40 14.56 10.04 1.07
N THR A 41 13.29 10.36 1.32
CA THR A 41 12.59 11.51 0.73
C THR A 41 13.30 12.84 1.04
N TYR A 42 13.84 12.97 2.26
CA TYR A 42 14.65 14.14 2.61
C TYR A 42 15.88 14.30 1.69
N SER A 43 16.62 13.21 1.43
CA SER A 43 17.78 13.26 0.53
C SER A 43 17.40 13.58 -0.92
N LEU A 44 16.25 13.06 -1.39
CA LEU A 44 15.70 13.35 -2.70
C LEU A 44 15.35 14.85 -2.82
N VAL A 45 14.60 15.38 -1.85
CA VAL A 45 14.21 16.80 -1.81
C VAL A 45 15.44 17.70 -1.70
N ALA A 46 16.43 17.35 -0.88
CA ALA A 46 17.69 18.10 -0.79
C ALA A 46 18.46 18.16 -2.13
N ALA A 47 18.47 17.04 -2.86
CA ALA A 47 19.07 17.01 -4.20
C ALA A 47 18.30 17.86 -5.21
N LEU A 48 16.96 17.86 -5.15
CA LEU A 48 16.11 18.71 -6.00
C LEU A 48 16.32 20.19 -5.69
N LYS A 49 16.31 20.60 -4.41
CA LYS A 49 16.54 21.98 -3.98
C LYS A 49 17.90 22.47 -4.46
N ARG A 50 18.95 21.66 -4.34
CA ARG A 50 20.28 21.98 -4.88
C ARG A 50 20.24 22.22 -6.40
N LEU A 51 19.58 21.34 -7.17
CA LEU A 51 19.47 21.51 -8.63
C LEU A 51 18.68 22.77 -9.01
N ILE A 52 17.67 23.15 -8.22
CA ILE A 52 16.94 24.41 -8.37
C ILE A 52 17.88 25.59 -8.19
N ASP A 53 18.65 25.62 -7.10
CA ASP A 53 19.56 26.71 -6.76
C ASP A 53 20.66 26.87 -7.82
N GLU A 54 21.25 25.76 -8.27
CA GLU A 54 22.40 25.80 -9.19
C GLU A 54 21.99 25.97 -10.67
N ARG A 55 20.87 25.37 -11.09
CA ARG A 55 20.51 25.22 -12.51
C ARG A 55 19.09 25.62 -12.85
N GLY A 56 18.25 25.98 -11.86
CA GLY A 56 16.82 26.20 -12.05
C GLY A 56 16.50 27.23 -13.11
N SER A 57 17.15 28.41 -13.08
CA SER A 57 16.95 29.47 -14.08
C SER A 57 17.33 29.02 -15.50
N THR A 58 18.44 28.30 -15.65
CA THR A 58 18.90 27.80 -16.95
C THR A 58 17.94 26.73 -17.50
N LEU A 59 17.47 25.84 -16.66
CA LEU A 59 16.49 24.82 -17.03
C LEU A 59 15.18 25.46 -17.53
N VAL A 60 14.64 26.41 -16.81
CA VAL A 60 13.40 27.12 -17.20
C VAL A 60 13.59 27.86 -18.54
N GLN A 61 14.69 28.61 -18.70
CA GLN A 61 14.97 29.34 -19.93
C GLN A 61 15.15 28.43 -21.14
N SER A 62 15.73 27.24 -20.95
CA SER A 62 15.90 26.25 -22.02
C SER A 62 14.72 25.33 -22.27
N GLY A 63 13.62 25.48 -21.50
CA GLY A 63 12.45 24.60 -21.56
C GLY A 63 12.70 23.17 -21.06
N LYS A 64 13.81 22.95 -20.35
CA LYS A 64 14.18 21.65 -19.77
C LYS A 64 13.69 21.54 -18.34
N LYS A 65 13.51 20.29 -17.88
CA LYS A 65 13.07 20.01 -16.50
C LYS A 65 13.86 18.87 -15.91
N VAL A 66 14.05 18.90 -14.60
CA VAL A 66 14.37 17.69 -13.83
C VAL A 66 13.07 16.94 -13.62
N ALA A 67 13.04 15.65 -13.94
CA ALA A 67 11.91 14.79 -13.63
C ALA A 67 12.09 14.15 -12.24
N CYS A 68 11.06 14.17 -11.42
CA CYS A 68 10.97 13.45 -10.17
C CYS A 68 9.73 12.53 -10.23
N ILE A 69 10.00 11.25 -10.40
CA ILE A 69 8.96 10.22 -10.58
C ILE A 69 8.71 9.55 -9.23
N THR A 70 7.45 9.51 -8.79
CA THR A 70 7.06 8.90 -7.52
C THR A 70 6.10 7.73 -7.73
N TYR A 71 5.92 6.92 -6.68
CA TYR A 71 4.98 5.80 -6.73
C TYR A 71 3.54 6.21 -6.39
N THR A 72 3.34 7.21 -5.53
CA THR A 72 2.02 7.61 -5.03
C THR A 72 1.75 9.10 -5.20
N GLU A 73 0.47 9.46 -5.36
CA GLU A 73 0.02 10.86 -5.36
C GLU A 73 0.35 11.60 -4.04
N VAL A 74 0.37 10.87 -2.92
CA VAL A 74 0.73 11.46 -1.61
C VAL A 74 2.18 11.92 -1.63
N ALA A 75 3.10 11.05 -2.04
CA ALA A 75 4.53 11.38 -2.16
C ALA A 75 4.75 12.50 -3.19
N ARG A 76 4.03 12.48 -4.33
CA ARG A 76 4.06 13.56 -5.33
C ARG A 76 3.72 14.92 -4.71
N ASN A 77 2.61 14.99 -3.99
CA ASN A 77 2.14 16.24 -3.39
C ASN A 77 3.08 16.73 -2.29
N GLU A 78 3.61 15.83 -1.46
CA GLU A 78 4.59 16.16 -0.42
C GLU A 78 5.87 16.74 -1.03
N ILE A 79 6.46 16.07 -2.03
CA ILE A 79 7.68 16.54 -2.69
C ILE A 79 7.42 17.86 -3.43
N ALA A 80 6.32 17.99 -4.16
CA ALA A 80 5.96 19.21 -4.88
C ALA A 80 5.83 20.42 -3.93
N GLN A 81 5.17 20.21 -2.78
CA GLN A 81 5.05 21.24 -1.75
C GLN A 81 6.42 21.63 -1.16
N GLU A 82 7.28 20.66 -0.89
CA GLU A 82 8.61 20.89 -0.33
C GLU A 82 9.55 21.70 -1.25
N ILE A 83 9.33 21.63 -2.56
CA ILE A 83 10.08 22.41 -3.58
C ILE A 83 9.27 23.60 -4.11
N GLU A 84 8.15 23.97 -3.46
CA GLU A 84 7.29 25.11 -3.81
C GLU A 84 6.80 25.07 -5.28
N ASP A 85 6.48 23.89 -5.81
CA ASP A 85 6.06 23.68 -7.21
C ASP A 85 6.98 24.35 -8.25
N HIS A 86 8.29 24.37 -8.00
CA HIS A 86 9.24 25.10 -8.82
C HIS A 86 9.23 24.66 -10.31
N PRO A 87 9.12 25.58 -11.30
CA PRO A 87 8.87 25.25 -12.71
C PRO A 87 9.99 24.46 -13.40
N ALA A 88 11.21 24.46 -12.86
CA ALA A 88 12.31 23.64 -13.36
C ALA A 88 12.17 22.15 -13.04
N ILE A 89 11.26 21.77 -12.14
CA ILE A 89 11.04 20.40 -11.72
C ILE A 89 9.66 19.94 -12.19
N LEU A 90 9.57 18.70 -12.64
CA LEU A 90 8.32 18.00 -12.90
C LEU A 90 8.20 16.85 -11.90
N VAL A 91 7.36 17.01 -10.89
CA VAL A 91 7.03 15.94 -9.93
C VAL A 91 5.72 15.30 -10.36
N ASP A 92 5.74 14.00 -10.65
CA ASP A 92 4.53 13.26 -10.98
C ASP A 92 4.67 11.77 -10.62
N THR A 93 3.53 11.07 -10.62
CA THR A 93 3.53 9.60 -10.55
C THR A 93 4.08 9.02 -11.86
N ILE A 94 4.52 7.76 -11.84
CA ILE A 94 5.05 7.11 -13.05
C ILE A 94 4.05 7.19 -14.22
N HIS A 95 2.76 7.01 -13.97
CA HIS A 95 1.73 7.06 -15.01
C HIS A 95 1.48 8.49 -15.50
N GLY A 96 1.39 9.44 -14.58
CA GLY A 96 1.24 10.86 -14.90
C GLY A 96 2.43 11.37 -15.72
N PHE A 97 3.66 11.08 -15.27
CA PHE A 97 4.89 11.45 -15.96
C PHE A 97 4.96 10.86 -17.38
N CYS A 98 4.78 9.55 -17.51
CA CYS A 98 4.82 8.90 -18.82
C CYS A 98 3.76 9.48 -19.75
N TRP A 99 2.52 9.62 -19.28
CA TRP A 99 1.45 10.17 -20.09
C TRP A 99 1.69 11.63 -20.49
N ALA A 100 2.12 12.47 -19.57
CA ALA A 100 2.45 13.88 -19.86
C ALA A 100 3.47 14.02 -21.00
N PHE A 101 4.43 13.10 -21.08
CA PHE A 101 5.45 13.10 -22.12
C PHE A 101 4.95 12.46 -23.43
N ILE A 102 4.31 11.26 -23.40
CA ILE A 102 3.98 10.52 -24.63
C ILE A 102 2.74 11.04 -25.35
N ARG A 103 1.75 11.64 -24.65
CA ARG A 103 0.45 12.04 -25.23
C ARG A 103 0.55 12.92 -26.48
N GLN A 104 1.62 13.66 -26.67
CA GLN A 104 1.85 14.50 -27.86
C GLN A 104 2.22 13.68 -29.11
N PHE A 105 2.65 12.43 -28.93
CA PHE A 105 3.11 11.56 -30.03
C PHE A 105 2.00 10.63 -30.52
N GLN A 106 0.78 11.15 -30.74
CA GLN A 106 -0.43 10.42 -31.06
C GLN A 106 -0.28 9.34 -32.14
N LYS A 107 0.42 9.66 -33.25
CA LYS A 107 0.66 8.69 -34.32
C LYS A 107 1.51 7.51 -33.81
N ALA A 108 2.61 7.82 -33.12
CA ALA A 108 3.51 6.77 -32.64
C ALA A 108 2.86 5.88 -31.58
N ILE A 109 1.98 6.45 -30.72
CA ILE A 109 1.21 5.68 -29.74
C ILE A 109 0.21 4.76 -30.47
N ARG A 110 -0.56 5.28 -31.42
CA ARG A 110 -1.50 4.44 -32.22
C ARG A 110 -0.82 3.25 -32.86
N ASP A 111 0.35 3.48 -33.48
CA ASP A 111 1.10 2.42 -34.13
C ASP A 111 1.52 1.31 -33.16
N LEU A 112 1.73 1.64 -31.87
CA LEU A 112 2.17 0.71 -30.84
C LEU A 112 1.04 0.06 -30.04
N VAL A 113 -0.17 0.62 -30.03
CA VAL A 113 -1.30 0.06 -29.26
C VAL A 113 -1.60 -1.39 -29.64
N ILE A 114 -1.41 -1.77 -30.91
CA ILE A 114 -1.64 -3.14 -31.40
C ILE A 114 -0.60 -4.13 -30.82
N GLU A 115 0.58 -3.63 -30.45
CA GLU A 115 1.66 -4.44 -29.90
C GLU A 115 1.50 -4.67 -28.39
N LEU A 116 0.60 -3.94 -27.73
CA LEU A 116 0.29 -4.14 -26.31
C LEU A 116 -0.36 -5.49 -26.08
N LYS A 117 0.01 -6.12 -24.98
CA LYS A 117 -0.52 -7.43 -24.59
C LYS A 117 -2.05 -7.41 -24.51
N ASP A 118 -2.68 -8.43 -25.09
CA ASP A 118 -4.14 -8.65 -25.07
C ASP A 118 -5.00 -7.52 -25.67
N LYS A 119 -4.43 -6.59 -26.47
CA LYS A 119 -5.19 -5.50 -27.09
C LYS A 119 -5.52 -5.74 -28.55
N LYS A 120 -4.70 -6.51 -29.24
CA LYS A 120 -4.83 -6.75 -30.69
C LYS A 120 -6.23 -7.20 -31.10
N GLU A 121 -6.77 -8.23 -30.44
CA GLU A 121 -8.12 -8.75 -30.75
C GLU A 121 -9.22 -7.69 -30.56
N LYS A 122 -9.13 -6.89 -29.48
CA LYS A 122 -10.12 -5.82 -29.21
C LYS A 122 -10.06 -4.73 -30.27
N VAL A 123 -8.87 -4.38 -30.73
CA VAL A 123 -8.66 -3.40 -31.79
C VAL A 123 -9.23 -3.94 -33.11
N GLU A 124 -8.98 -5.19 -33.46
CA GLU A 124 -9.49 -5.81 -34.67
C GLU A 124 -11.03 -5.92 -34.68
N GLN A 125 -11.63 -6.30 -33.54
CA GLN A 125 -13.10 -6.34 -33.35
C GLN A 125 -13.77 -4.97 -33.46
N SER A 126 -13.05 -3.89 -33.13
CA SER A 126 -13.56 -2.51 -33.19
C SER A 126 -13.33 -1.84 -34.55
N GLY A 127 -12.91 -2.57 -35.58
CA GLY A 127 -12.70 -2.03 -36.93
C GLY A 127 -11.27 -1.53 -37.20
N GLY A 128 -10.34 -1.80 -36.30
CA GLY A 128 -8.93 -1.41 -36.45
C GLY A 128 -8.57 -0.02 -35.94
N ILE A 129 -7.32 0.36 -36.18
CA ILE A 129 -6.79 1.68 -35.82
C ILE A 129 -6.76 2.57 -37.05
N GLY A 130 -7.35 3.75 -36.92
CA GLY A 130 -7.37 4.81 -37.92
C GLY A 130 -6.77 6.12 -37.38
N SER A 131 -7.56 7.18 -37.37
CA SER A 131 -7.18 8.52 -36.90
C SER A 131 -7.66 8.83 -35.47
N GLN A 132 -8.10 7.82 -34.71
CA GLN A 132 -8.64 8.00 -33.36
C GLN A 132 -7.66 8.77 -32.46
N LEU A 133 -8.21 9.58 -31.56
CA LEU A 133 -7.45 10.21 -30.49
C LEU A 133 -7.17 9.19 -29.40
N VAL A 134 -5.91 9.02 -29.04
CA VAL A 134 -5.54 8.19 -27.90
C VAL A 134 -5.62 9.01 -26.64
N GLU A 135 -6.43 8.55 -25.69
CA GLU A 135 -6.65 9.16 -24.39
C GLU A 135 -6.31 8.17 -23.27
N TYR A 136 -6.03 8.69 -22.09
CA TYR A 136 -5.80 7.91 -20.89
C TYR A 136 -6.91 8.19 -19.88
N ASP A 137 -7.56 7.14 -19.42
CA ASP A 137 -8.54 7.20 -18.35
C ASP A 137 -8.28 6.03 -17.38
N LEU A 138 -8.63 6.22 -16.10
CA LEU A 138 -8.55 5.19 -15.06
C LEU A 138 -9.53 4.02 -15.28
N GLY A 139 -10.27 4.02 -16.39
CA GLY A 139 -11.21 2.99 -16.79
C GLY A 139 -10.58 1.78 -17.47
N PHE A 140 -11.40 1.09 -18.29
CA PHE A 140 -10.97 -0.06 -19.07
C PHE A 140 -10.52 0.37 -20.47
N PHE A 141 -9.60 -0.42 -21.06
CA PHE A 141 -9.23 -0.26 -22.45
C PHE A 141 -10.47 -0.37 -23.35
N SER A 142 -10.68 0.61 -24.18
CA SER A 142 -11.76 0.64 -25.18
C SER A 142 -11.28 1.28 -26.48
N VAL A 143 -11.91 0.87 -27.58
CA VAL A 143 -11.70 1.44 -28.90
C VAL A 143 -13.07 1.74 -29.48
N ASP A 144 -13.27 2.97 -29.93
CA ASP A 144 -14.44 3.39 -30.71
C ASP A 144 -14.00 4.13 -31.98
N GLU A 145 -14.95 4.68 -32.74
CA GLU A 145 -14.66 5.38 -34.01
C GLU A 145 -13.79 6.63 -33.83
N MET A 146 -13.86 7.28 -32.66
CA MET A 146 -13.21 8.57 -32.41
C MET A 146 -12.01 8.45 -31.46
N ARG A 147 -11.99 7.43 -30.59
CA ARG A 147 -11.06 7.35 -29.46
C ARG A 147 -10.54 5.95 -29.20
N ILE A 148 -9.33 5.91 -28.67
CA ILE A 148 -8.71 4.75 -28.05
C ILE A 148 -8.41 5.13 -26.61
N THR A 149 -9.10 4.52 -25.64
CA THR A 149 -8.87 4.76 -24.22
C THR A 149 -7.92 3.70 -23.68
N LEU A 150 -6.78 4.14 -23.16
CA LEU A 150 -5.76 3.28 -22.55
C LEU A 150 -6.07 3.07 -21.05
N ASN A 151 -5.73 1.90 -20.55
CA ASN A 151 -5.77 1.64 -19.11
C ASN A 151 -4.46 2.07 -18.43
N HIS A 152 -4.43 1.93 -17.10
CA HIS A 152 -3.33 2.38 -16.26
C HIS A 152 -1.99 1.71 -16.62
N ASP A 153 -1.97 0.38 -16.76
CA ASP A 153 -0.75 -0.39 -17.02
C ASP A 153 -0.20 -0.19 -18.44
N ASP A 154 -1.04 0.21 -19.40
CA ASP A 154 -0.62 0.44 -20.79
C ASP A 154 0.36 1.63 -20.92
N ILE A 155 0.29 2.60 -20.02
CA ILE A 155 1.03 3.86 -20.13
C ILE A 155 2.56 3.68 -19.96
N PRO A 156 3.06 3.04 -18.88
CA PRO A 156 4.49 2.79 -18.75
C PRO A 156 5.02 1.80 -19.80
N GLU A 157 4.19 0.84 -20.27
CA GLU A 157 4.55 -0.10 -21.33
C GLU A 157 4.78 0.64 -22.66
N LEU A 158 3.84 1.51 -23.08
CA LEU A 158 4.01 2.35 -24.27
C LEU A 158 5.23 3.27 -24.18
N MET A 159 5.48 3.83 -23.00
CA MET A 159 6.68 4.64 -22.77
C MET A 159 7.96 3.82 -23.00
N ALA A 160 8.03 2.59 -22.47
CA ALA A 160 9.15 1.68 -22.66
C ALA A 160 9.37 1.33 -24.16
N MET A 161 8.28 1.04 -24.88
CA MET A 161 8.32 0.76 -26.32
C MET A 161 8.79 1.97 -27.14
N LEU A 162 8.38 3.18 -26.75
CA LEU A 162 8.83 4.40 -27.41
C LEU A 162 10.31 4.69 -27.13
N LEU A 163 10.80 4.42 -25.90
CA LEU A 163 12.22 4.53 -25.55
C LEU A 163 13.12 3.58 -26.36
N ALA A 164 12.59 2.51 -26.94
CA ALA A 164 13.32 1.67 -27.88
C ALA A 164 13.73 2.44 -29.16
N LYS A 165 13.02 3.52 -29.50
CA LYS A 165 13.29 4.34 -30.70
C LYS A 165 14.32 5.43 -30.38
N GLU A 166 15.47 5.44 -31.08
CA GLU A 166 16.59 6.37 -30.83
C GLU A 166 16.15 7.84 -30.83
N LYS A 167 15.42 8.27 -31.85
CA LYS A 167 14.91 9.64 -31.94
C LYS A 167 14.08 10.05 -30.72
N PHE A 168 13.28 9.13 -30.19
CA PHE A 168 12.47 9.38 -29.01
C PHE A 168 13.35 9.51 -27.76
N ARG A 169 14.37 8.65 -27.60
CA ARG A 169 15.37 8.79 -26.53
C ARG A 169 16.10 10.12 -26.55
N MET A 170 16.45 10.61 -27.73
CA MET A 170 17.10 11.94 -27.87
C MET A 170 16.18 13.05 -27.37
N LEU A 171 14.90 13.06 -27.77
CA LEU A 171 13.93 14.06 -27.31
C LEU A 171 13.71 13.97 -25.79
N PHE A 172 13.61 12.76 -25.27
CA PHE A 172 13.45 12.50 -23.84
C PHE A 172 14.66 13.04 -23.04
N SER A 173 15.88 12.72 -23.47
CA SER A 173 17.12 13.19 -22.82
C SER A 173 17.31 14.71 -22.92
N GLN A 174 16.87 15.32 -24.02
CA GLN A 174 16.91 16.77 -24.18
C GLN A 174 15.94 17.48 -23.23
N GLN A 175 14.76 16.92 -23.02
CA GLN A 175 13.76 17.51 -22.14
C GLN A 175 14.08 17.27 -20.66
N PHE A 176 14.61 16.10 -20.32
CA PHE A 176 14.89 15.68 -18.95
C PHE A 176 16.38 15.33 -18.77
N PRO A 177 17.27 16.32 -18.52
CA PRO A 177 18.68 16.05 -18.31
C PRO A 177 18.99 15.32 -17.00
N VAL A 178 18.09 15.37 -16.02
CA VAL A 178 18.18 14.64 -14.75
C VAL A 178 16.82 14.02 -14.44
N ILE A 179 16.83 12.77 -14.00
CA ILE A 179 15.63 12.02 -13.63
C ILE A 179 15.85 11.36 -12.27
N PHE A 180 15.01 11.67 -11.29
CA PHE A 180 14.95 10.98 -10.02
C PHE A 180 13.74 10.07 -9.98
N ILE A 181 13.94 8.83 -9.52
CA ILE A 181 12.88 7.83 -9.36
C ILE A 181 12.83 7.43 -7.89
N ASP A 182 11.77 7.86 -7.20
CA ASP A 182 11.50 7.46 -5.82
C ASP A 182 10.82 6.11 -5.78
N GLU A 183 11.09 5.31 -4.75
CA GLU A 183 10.63 3.92 -4.61
C GLU A 183 10.88 3.09 -5.87
N TYR A 184 12.11 3.21 -6.44
CA TYR A 184 12.47 2.58 -7.71
C TYR A 184 12.12 1.08 -7.76
N GLN A 185 12.15 0.39 -6.64
CA GLN A 185 11.86 -1.04 -6.51
C GLN A 185 10.39 -1.40 -6.74
N ASP A 186 9.47 -0.44 -6.66
CA ASP A 186 8.04 -0.62 -6.96
C ASP A 186 7.64 -0.03 -8.31
N THR A 187 8.57 0.61 -9.01
CA THR A 187 8.32 1.21 -10.32
C THR A 187 8.06 0.13 -11.38
N HIS A 188 7.24 0.46 -12.37
CA HIS A 188 6.83 -0.46 -13.44
C HIS A 188 8.05 -1.09 -14.14
N ARG A 189 8.09 -2.43 -14.18
CA ARG A 189 9.26 -3.19 -14.60
C ARG A 189 9.73 -2.83 -16.01
N GLN A 190 8.83 -2.89 -17.00
CA GLN A 190 9.21 -2.63 -18.40
C GLN A 190 9.80 -1.24 -18.59
N PHE A 191 9.28 -0.24 -17.85
CA PHE A 191 9.87 1.09 -17.83
C PHE A 191 11.27 1.09 -17.23
N MET A 192 11.49 0.41 -16.09
CA MET A 192 12.83 0.30 -15.47
C MET A 192 13.81 -0.48 -16.32
N ASP A 193 13.36 -1.54 -17.01
CA ASP A 193 14.18 -2.30 -17.96
C ASP A 193 14.62 -1.37 -19.12
N ALA A 194 13.71 -0.57 -19.67
CA ALA A 194 14.04 0.40 -20.72
C ALA A 194 15.03 1.48 -20.24
N ILE A 195 14.82 2.03 -19.04
CA ILE A 195 15.77 2.97 -18.41
C ILE A 195 17.15 2.33 -18.25
N THR A 196 17.18 1.09 -17.78
CA THR A 196 18.42 0.35 -17.55
C THR A 196 19.16 0.07 -18.86
N ASP A 197 18.45 -0.48 -19.84
CA ASP A 197 19.06 -0.90 -21.11
C ASP A 197 19.54 0.28 -21.97
N TYR A 198 18.76 1.36 -22.02
CA TYR A 198 19.03 2.46 -22.92
C TYR A 198 19.84 3.60 -22.31
N PHE A 199 19.86 3.75 -20.99
CA PHE A 199 20.57 4.86 -20.35
C PHE A 199 21.64 4.41 -19.36
N LEU A 200 21.32 3.48 -18.45
CA LEU A 200 22.28 3.09 -17.41
C LEU A 200 23.43 2.23 -17.96
N LYS A 201 23.13 1.24 -18.81
CA LYS A 201 24.13 0.38 -19.45
C LYS A 201 24.96 1.16 -20.49
N SER A 202 24.31 2.02 -21.26
CA SER A 202 24.99 2.82 -22.30
C SER A 202 25.79 3.99 -21.72
N LYS A 203 25.51 4.38 -20.48
CA LYS A 203 26.06 5.58 -19.80
C LYS A 203 25.87 6.86 -20.64
N THR A 204 24.77 6.93 -21.37
CA THR A 204 24.41 8.06 -22.23
C THR A 204 23.01 8.56 -21.87
N GLY A 205 22.73 9.84 -22.09
CA GLY A 205 21.43 10.44 -21.82
C GLY A 205 21.35 11.15 -20.47
N PRO A 206 20.21 11.11 -19.77
CA PRO A 206 20.03 11.81 -18.50
C PRO A 206 20.83 11.20 -17.36
N ILE A 207 21.19 12.02 -16.37
CA ILE A 207 21.64 11.52 -15.07
C ILE A 207 20.43 10.91 -14.37
N ILE A 208 20.53 9.66 -13.92
CA ILE A 208 19.44 8.95 -13.25
C ILE A 208 19.82 8.71 -11.80
N GLY A 209 19.02 9.23 -10.87
CA GLY A 209 19.09 8.94 -9.44
C GLY A 209 17.95 8.03 -9.03
N LEU A 210 18.28 6.82 -8.60
CA LEU A 210 17.32 5.85 -8.07
C LEU A 210 17.31 5.96 -6.53
N PHE A 211 16.16 6.28 -5.96
CA PHE A 211 15.97 6.37 -4.51
C PHE A 211 15.06 5.25 -4.04
N GLY A 212 15.53 4.39 -3.14
CA GLY A 212 14.70 3.27 -2.73
C GLY A 212 15.30 2.40 -1.64
N ASP A 213 14.65 1.27 -1.46
CA ASP A 213 15.03 0.18 -0.58
C ASP A 213 14.54 -1.15 -1.16
N HIS A 214 15.42 -1.93 -1.75
CA HIS A 214 15.03 -3.19 -2.39
C HIS A 214 14.44 -4.22 -1.41
N TRP A 215 14.71 -4.09 -0.10
CA TRP A 215 14.08 -4.93 0.92
C TRP A 215 12.63 -4.51 1.20
N GLN A 216 12.19 -3.36 0.72
CA GLN A 216 10.79 -2.92 0.80
C GLN A 216 9.98 -3.24 -0.46
N THR A 217 10.48 -4.07 -1.37
CA THR A 217 9.73 -4.62 -2.51
C THR A 217 8.71 -5.63 -2.01
N ILE A 218 7.44 -5.25 -1.94
CA ILE A 218 6.35 -6.13 -1.46
C ILE A 218 5.18 -6.26 -2.44
N TYR A 219 5.12 -5.42 -3.47
CA TYR A 219 4.06 -5.44 -4.49
C TYR A 219 4.48 -6.13 -5.78
N SER A 220 5.76 -6.24 -6.07
CA SER A 220 6.27 -6.93 -7.25
C SER A 220 6.09 -8.45 -7.15
N SER A 221 5.82 -9.10 -8.29
CA SER A 221 5.87 -10.56 -8.41
C SER A 221 7.30 -11.09 -8.53
N GLU A 222 8.26 -10.21 -8.74
CA GLU A 222 9.67 -10.54 -8.93
C GLU A 222 10.50 -9.85 -7.85
N TYR A 223 11.09 -10.68 -7.01
CA TYR A 223 11.88 -10.27 -5.84
C TYR A 223 13.39 -10.39 -6.11
N GLU A 224 13.79 -10.68 -7.36
CA GLU A 224 15.19 -10.70 -7.73
C GLU A 224 15.74 -9.28 -7.73
N LEU A 225 16.92 -9.14 -7.15
CA LEU A 225 17.69 -7.90 -7.19
C LEU A 225 17.99 -7.57 -8.65
N ALA A 226 17.34 -6.54 -9.16
CA ALA A 226 17.77 -5.97 -10.43
C ALA A 226 19.16 -5.34 -10.20
N GLU A 227 20.17 -5.90 -10.84
CA GLU A 227 21.51 -5.31 -10.85
C GLU A 227 21.49 -4.08 -11.77
N TYR A 228 21.67 -2.92 -11.17
CA TYR A 228 21.84 -1.69 -11.93
C TYR A 228 23.34 -1.40 -12.09
N PRO A 229 23.84 -1.15 -13.30
CA PRO A 229 25.27 -0.90 -13.55
C PRO A 229 25.68 0.54 -13.18
N ILE A 230 25.35 0.96 -11.98
CA ILE A 230 25.56 2.31 -11.44
C ILE A 230 26.08 2.23 -10.00
N GLU A 231 26.69 3.34 -9.54
CA GLU A 231 27.20 3.42 -8.18
C GLU A 231 26.08 3.32 -7.14
N GLU A 232 26.30 2.50 -6.12
CA GLU A 232 25.42 2.39 -4.96
C GLU A 232 25.90 3.29 -3.83
N ILE A 233 25.01 4.11 -3.32
CA ILE A 233 25.22 4.97 -2.17
C ILE A 233 24.38 4.42 -1.01
N ALA A 234 25.03 3.82 -0.02
CA ALA A 234 24.38 3.33 1.17
C ALA A 234 24.03 4.48 2.12
N LYS A 235 22.79 4.51 2.63
CA LYS A 235 22.33 5.46 3.64
C LYS A 235 21.95 4.74 4.93
N GLY A 236 22.90 4.59 5.83
CA GLY A 236 22.80 3.88 7.09
C GLY A 236 22.30 4.74 8.26
N SER A 237 21.50 5.76 8.06
CA SER A 237 20.86 6.54 9.12
C SER A 237 19.50 5.95 9.49
N ASN A 238 19.05 6.16 10.75
CA ASN A 238 17.68 5.88 11.17
C ASN A 238 17.19 7.00 12.09
N PHE A 239 16.20 7.75 11.63
CA PHE A 239 15.56 8.86 12.34
C PHE A 239 14.21 8.47 12.97
N ARG A 240 13.76 7.23 12.71
CA ARG A 240 12.44 6.75 13.12
C ARG A 240 12.48 6.00 14.44
N SER A 241 13.33 4.99 14.52
CA SER A 241 13.20 3.95 15.53
C SER A 241 14.25 4.06 16.61
N VAL A 242 13.91 3.62 17.82
CA VAL A 242 14.83 3.51 18.96
C VAL A 242 15.88 2.40 18.74
N PRO A 243 16.99 2.41 19.52
CA PRO A 243 18.07 1.42 19.38
C PRO A 243 17.60 -0.04 19.40
N ALA A 244 16.68 -0.39 20.29
CA ALA A 244 16.19 -1.78 20.41
C ALA A 244 15.59 -2.30 19.09
N VAL A 245 14.84 -1.47 18.37
CA VAL A 245 14.26 -1.84 17.07
C VAL A 245 15.34 -1.88 15.99
N VAL A 246 16.22 -0.87 15.96
CA VAL A 246 17.28 -0.78 14.93
C VAL A 246 18.28 -1.94 15.06
N ASN A 247 18.56 -2.43 16.27
CA ASN A 247 19.42 -3.60 16.48
C ASN A 247 18.83 -4.84 15.79
N VAL A 248 17.52 -5.07 15.88
CA VAL A 248 16.84 -6.16 15.15
C VAL A 248 16.95 -5.98 13.64
N LEU A 249 16.78 -4.75 13.13
CA LEU A 249 16.92 -4.46 11.70
C LEU A 249 18.36 -4.71 11.23
N ASN A 250 19.35 -4.30 12.01
CA ASN A 250 20.78 -4.50 11.69
C ASN A 250 21.18 -5.98 11.74
N ALA A 251 20.64 -6.73 12.70
CA ALA A 251 20.88 -8.19 12.77
C ALA A 251 20.25 -8.90 11.56
N LEU A 252 19.07 -8.45 11.10
CA LEU A 252 18.40 -9.01 9.94
C LEU A 252 19.10 -8.60 8.62
N ARG A 253 19.62 -7.37 8.54
CA ARG A 253 20.23 -6.78 7.34
C ARG A 253 21.63 -6.22 7.61
N PRO A 254 22.62 -7.06 7.83
CA PRO A 254 23.98 -6.64 8.19
C PRO A 254 24.72 -5.90 7.07
N GLU A 255 24.30 -6.03 5.82
CA GLU A 255 24.91 -5.33 4.67
C GLU A 255 24.57 -3.83 4.59
N LEU A 256 23.52 -3.38 5.27
CA LEU A 256 23.16 -1.98 5.38
C LEU A 256 22.88 -1.61 6.85
N PRO A 257 23.92 -1.56 7.70
CA PRO A 257 23.73 -1.25 9.11
C PRO A 257 23.28 0.21 9.28
N GLN A 258 22.32 0.42 10.18
CA GLN A 258 21.77 1.72 10.49
C GLN A 258 22.24 2.22 11.86
N VAL A 259 22.50 3.52 11.95
CA VAL A 259 22.77 4.23 13.22
C VAL A 259 21.58 5.09 13.58
N VAL A 260 21.24 5.10 14.87
CA VAL A 260 20.06 5.80 15.36
C VAL A 260 20.32 7.28 15.61
N SER A 261 19.29 8.10 15.49
CA SER A 261 19.33 9.52 15.79
C SER A 261 19.47 9.81 17.28
N LEU A 262 18.83 9.00 18.13
CA LEU A 262 18.80 9.17 19.59
C LEU A 262 19.30 7.87 20.28
N PRO A 263 20.62 7.70 20.46
CA PRO A 263 21.19 6.47 21.04
C PRO A 263 20.69 6.13 22.46
N GLU A 264 20.28 7.13 23.24
CA GLU A 264 19.78 6.97 24.61
C GLU A 264 18.25 6.75 24.68
N ALA A 265 17.56 6.72 23.52
CA ALA A 265 16.12 6.53 23.48
C ALA A 265 15.74 5.13 23.97
N LYS A 266 14.79 5.09 24.92
CA LYS A 266 14.32 3.82 25.48
C LYS A 266 13.21 3.22 24.63
N GLY A 267 13.23 1.90 24.51
CA GLY A 267 12.22 1.11 23.84
C GLY A 267 12.54 -0.37 23.93
N GLU A 268 11.77 -1.18 23.28
CA GLU A 268 11.92 -2.63 23.34
C GLU A 268 11.61 -3.32 22.02
N ALA A 269 12.23 -4.48 21.80
CA ALA A 269 11.90 -5.38 20.70
C ALA A 269 11.87 -6.81 21.24
N ARG A 270 10.69 -7.44 21.21
CA ARG A 270 10.46 -8.75 21.82
C ARG A 270 9.83 -9.71 20.83
N PHE A 271 10.12 -10.98 20.99
CA PHE A 271 9.54 -12.05 20.19
C PHE A 271 8.86 -13.08 21.08
N PHE A 272 7.64 -13.46 20.71
CA PHE A 272 6.84 -14.45 21.42
C PHE A 272 6.51 -15.62 20.50
N HIS A 273 6.61 -16.84 21.01
CA HIS A 273 6.26 -18.05 20.27
C HIS A 273 5.31 -18.96 21.07
N THR A 274 4.67 -19.86 20.35
CA THR A 274 3.60 -20.70 20.90
C THR A 274 3.92 -22.18 20.87
N ASN A 275 5.21 -22.56 20.96
CA ASN A 275 5.63 -23.96 20.86
C ASN A 275 5.12 -24.83 22.02
N SER A 276 4.88 -24.27 23.22
CA SER A 276 4.30 -24.97 24.37
C SER A 276 2.85 -25.42 24.18
N TYR A 277 2.18 -24.98 23.10
CA TYR A 277 0.83 -25.45 22.81
C TYR A 277 0.83 -26.91 22.36
N ASN A 278 0.24 -27.78 23.20
CA ASN A 278 0.17 -29.22 23.00
C ASN A 278 -1.13 -29.71 22.33
N GLY A 279 -2.07 -28.79 22.02
CA GLY A 279 -3.31 -29.12 21.34
C GLY A 279 -3.14 -29.36 19.83
N PRO A 280 -4.20 -29.77 19.14
CA PRO A 280 -4.16 -29.96 17.69
C PRO A 280 -3.94 -28.63 16.97
N ARG A 281 -2.93 -28.58 16.09
CA ARG A 281 -2.67 -27.43 15.22
C ARG A 281 -3.38 -27.59 13.88
N THR A 282 -3.67 -26.49 13.21
CA THR A 282 -4.27 -26.51 11.88
C THR A 282 -3.31 -27.09 10.85
N ASN A 283 -3.82 -27.84 9.89
CA ASN A 283 -2.99 -28.43 8.83
C ASN A 283 -3.63 -28.22 7.44
N THR A 284 -4.04 -26.99 7.16
CA THR A 284 -4.55 -26.60 5.85
C THR A 284 -3.43 -26.05 4.96
N ALA A 285 -3.66 -26.01 3.65
CA ALA A 285 -2.69 -25.46 2.70
C ALA A 285 -2.25 -24.01 3.01
N HIS A 286 -3.09 -23.25 3.73
CA HIS A 286 -2.83 -21.84 4.04
C HIS A 286 -2.42 -21.59 5.50
N SER A 287 -2.49 -22.61 6.36
CA SER A 287 -2.26 -22.47 7.82
C SER A 287 -1.62 -23.75 8.38
N LYS A 288 -0.53 -24.18 7.77
CA LYS A 288 0.21 -25.38 8.23
C LYS A 288 0.84 -25.11 9.60
N GLU A 289 0.62 -26.02 10.55
CA GLU A 289 1.18 -25.96 11.93
C GLU A 289 0.84 -24.65 12.69
N ASP A 290 -0.28 -24.00 12.32
CA ASP A 290 -0.75 -22.80 13.00
C ASP A 290 -1.69 -23.15 14.17
N LEU A 291 -1.83 -22.26 15.13
CA LEU A 291 -2.86 -22.38 16.16
C LEU A 291 -4.27 -22.37 15.53
N PRO A 292 -5.25 -23.08 16.10
CA PRO A 292 -6.65 -22.86 15.79
C PRO A 292 -7.03 -21.38 15.98
N SER A 293 -7.92 -20.86 15.15
CA SER A 293 -8.23 -19.42 15.09
C SER A 293 -8.73 -18.83 16.42
N ASP A 294 -9.50 -19.59 17.18
CA ASP A 294 -9.99 -19.22 18.51
C ASP A 294 -8.84 -19.15 19.54
N ILE A 295 -7.94 -20.13 19.53
CA ILE A 295 -6.75 -20.16 20.39
C ILE A 295 -5.79 -19.03 20.01
N ALA A 296 -5.55 -18.81 18.71
CA ALA A 296 -4.71 -17.71 18.23
C ALA A 296 -5.26 -16.34 18.67
N ARG A 297 -6.59 -16.18 18.66
CA ARG A 297 -7.26 -14.97 19.15
C ARG A 297 -7.04 -14.78 20.64
N SER A 298 -7.34 -15.80 21.45
CA SER A 298 -7.17 -15.74 22.91
C SER A 298 -5.72 -15.43 23.27
N CYS A 299 -4.76 -16.09 22.63
CA CYS A 299 -3.33 -15.87 22.83
C CYS A 299 -2.92 -14.41 22.53
N ARG A 300 -3.40 -13.85 21.42
CA ARG A 300 -3.14 -12.45 21.06
C ARG A 300 -3.78 -11.48 22.08
N GLU A 301 -5.02 -11.73 22.50
CA GLU A 301 -5.73 -10.89 23.47
C GLU A 301 -5.03 -10.90 24.84
N GLU A 302 -4.59 -12.07 25.29
CA GLU A 302 -3.79 -12.21 26.51
C GLU A 302 -2.45 -11.47 26.39
N LEU A 303 -1.74 -11.64 25.28
CA LEU A 303 -0.49 -10.92 25.05
C LEU A 303 -0.73 -9.41 25.05
N MET A 304 -1.75 -8.91 24.37
CA MET A 304 -2.09 -7.48 24.38
C MET A 304 -2.45 -6.96 25.78
N ALA A 305 -3.19 -7.75 26.58
CA ALA A 305 -3.49 -7.39 27.96
C ALA A 305 -2.23 -7.31 28.80
N ARG A 306 -1.30 -8.25 28.65
CA ARG A 306 0.01 -8.27 29.31
C ARG A 306 0.86 -7.05 28.89
N LEU A 307 1.00 -6.78 27.59
CA LEU A 307 1.74 -5.63 27.09
C LEU A 307 1.18 -4.30 27.65
N ARG A 308 -0.15 -4.21 27.79
CA ARG A 308 -0.79 -3.05 28.43
C ARG A 308 -0.36 -2.89 29.89
N VAL A 309 -0.30 -3.97 30.67
CA VAL A 309 0.18 -3.93 32.06
C VAL A 309 1.65 -3.51 32.12
N GLU A 310 2.46 -3.92 31.14
CA GLU A 310 3.86 -3.56 30.98
C GLU A 310 4.06 -2.14 30.41
N GLY A 311 2.98 -1.36 30.25
CA GLY A 311 3.02 0.06 29.89
C GLY A 311 2.90 0.36 28.41
N TRP A 312 2.41 -0.57 27.58
CA TRP A 312 2.07 -0.27 26.20
C TRP A 312 0.75 0.52 26.11
N ASP A 313 0.77 1.62 25.38
CA ASP A 313 -0.46 2.33 25.02
C ASP A 313 -1.12 1.61 23.84
N LEU A 314 -2.17 0.85 24.11
CA LEU A 314 -2.89 0.10 23.07
C LEU A 314 -3.58 1.00 22.04
N LYS A 315 -3.85 2.27 22.36
CA LYS A 315 -4.39 3.24 21.39
C LYS A 315 -3.35 3.66 20.36
N LYS A 316 -2.08 3.58 20.74
CA LYS A 316 -0.92 3.87 19.88
C LYS A 316 -0.25 2.61 19.34
N THR A 317 -0.86 1.45 19.57
CA THR A 317 -0.34 0.15 19.12
C THR A 317 -1.06 -0.29 17.85
N LYS A 318 -0.30 -0.57 16.80
CA LYS A 318 -0.81 -1.15 15.56
C LYS A 318 -0.55 -2.65 15.54
N VAL A 319 -1.59 -3.44 15.25
CA VAL A 319 -1.50 -4.90 15.12
C VAL A 319 -1.45 -5.25 13.64
N LEU A 320 -0.36 -5.85 13.19
CA LEU A 320 -0.12 -6.20 11.79
C LEU A 320 -0.39 -7.67 11.56
N MET A 321 -1.27 -7.98 10.62
CA MET A 321 -1.63 -9.34 10.21
C MET A 321 -1.37 -9.55 8.73
N LEU A 322 -1.20 -10.81 8.30
CA LEU A 322 -0.74 -11.13 6.96
C LEU A 322 -1.71 -10.69 5.85
N SER A 323 -3.00 -10.93 6.01
CA SER A 323 -3.98 -10.71 4.93
C SER A 323 -5.33 -10.19 5.42
N HIS A 324 -6.10 -9.61 4.50
CA HIS A 324 -7.47 -9.18 4.77
C HIS A 324 -8.39 -10.32 5.19
N ASN A 325 -8.16 -11.54 4.69
CA ASN A 325 -8.98 -12.69 5.08
C ASN A 325 -8.86 -13.00 6.58
N VAL A 326 -7.64 -12.98 7.12
CA VAL A 326 -7.37 -13.16 8.54
C VAL A 326 -7.96 -12.00 9.34
N LEU A 327 -7.68 -10.77 8.92
CA LEU A 327 -8.19 -9.55 9.51
C LEU A 327 -9.72 -9.50 9.60
N ALA A 328 -10.40 -9.91 8.53
CA ALA A 328 -11.85 -9.83 8.43
C ALA A 328 -12.56 -10.73 9.45
N VAL A 329 -12.02 -11.92 9.68
CA VAL A 329 -12.55 -12.83 10.71
C VAL A 329 -12.38 -12.20 12.10
N GLU A 330 -11.21 -11.61 12.35
CA GLU A 330 -10.91 -10.95 13.62
C GLU A 330 -11.75 -9.70 13.89
N GLN A 331 -12.05 -8.94 12.85
CA GLN A 331 -12.79 -7.68 12.95
C GLN A 331 -14.28 -7.80 12.64
N GLY A 332 -14.78 -9.00 12.29
CA GLY A 332 -16.21 -9.27 12.14
C GLY A 332 -16.83 -8.86 10.81
N TYR A 333 -16.04 -8.87 9.68
CA TYR A 333 -16.58 -8.67 8.33
C TYR A 333 -16.14 -9.75 7.31
N PRO A 334 -16.17 -11.06 7.68
CA PRO A 334 -15.65 -12.12 6.82
C PRO A 334 -16.44 -12.31 5.52
N LYS A 335 -17.77 -12.13 5.54
CA LYS A 335 -18.61 -12.32 4.35
C LYS A 335 -18.39 -11.24 3.29
N ILE A 336 -18.10 -10.00 3.71
CA ILE A 336 -17.70 -8.93 2.76
C ILE A 336 -16.42 -9.32 2.07
N VAL A 337 -15.39 -9.76 2.80
CA VAL A 337 -14.12 -10.16 2.18
C VAL A 337 -14.27 -11.39 1.28
N GLU A 338 -15.07 -12.36 1.68
CA GLU A 338 -15.36 -13.53 0.85
C GLU A 338 -16.05 -13.14 -0.47
N LEU A 339 -17.03 -12.24 -0.41
CA LEU A 339 -17.75 -11.76 -1.59
C LEU A 339 -16.83 -11.00 -2.57
N PHE A 340 -15.88 -10.25 -2.06
CA PHE A 340 -14.91 -9.48 -2.84
C PHE A 340 -13.56 -10.17 -3.00
N ARG A 341 -13.47 -11.50 -2.82
CA ARG A 341 -12.22 -12.26 -2.99
C ARG A 341 -11.59 -12.00 -4.36
N GLY A 342 -10.30 -11.66 -4.39
CA GLY A 342 -9.58 -11.26 -5.60
C GLY A 342 -9.89 -9.84 -6.10
N ARG A 343 -10.72 -9.08 -5.37
CA ARG A 343 -11.11 -7.70 -5.69
C ARG A 343 -11.18 -6.84 -4.42
N THR A 344 -10.20 -7.00 -3.54
CA THR A 344 -10.15 -6.35 -2.23
C THR A 344 -10.23 -4.82 -2.32
N GLU A 345 -9.71 -4.24 -3.38
CA GLU A 345 -9.75 -2.79 -3.62
C GLU A 345 -11.16 -2.24 -3.74
N GLN A 346 -12.11 -3.04 -4.23
CA GLN A 346 -13.50 -2.62 -4.37
C GLN A 346 -14.14 -2.18 -3.04
N PHE A 347 -13.73 -2.77 -1.92
CA PHE A 347 -14.20 -2.30 -0.61
C PHE A 347 -13.15 -1.44 0.12
N THR A 348 -11.87 -1.77 0.07
CA THR A 348 -10.83 -1.01 0.79
C THR A 348 -10.61 0.38 0.22
N LYS A 349 -10.71 0.54 -1.11
CA LYS A 349 -10.63 1.83 -1.80
C LYS A 349 -12.01 2.45 -2.07
N LYS A 350 -13.08 1.86 -1.55
CA LYS A 350 -14.49 2.32 -1.74
C LYS A 350 -14.90 2.42 -3.22
N GLU A 351 -14.40 1.51 -4.07
CA GLU A 351 -14.75 1.51 -5.50
C GLU A 351 -16.15 0.97 -5.76
N ASP A 352 -16.62 0.02 -4.93
CA ASP A 352 -18.02 -0.44 -5.01
C ASP A 352 -18.98 0.67 -4.53
N PRO A 353 -20.00 1.04 -5.34
CA PRO A 353 -20.92 2.14 -5.04
C PRO A 353 -21.70 1.95 -3.73
N VAL A 354 -22.00 0.71 -3.35
CA VAL A 354 -22.76 0.42 -2.13
C VAL A 354 -21.88 0.61 -0.91
N ILE A 355 -20.70 0.02 -0.92
CA ILE A 355 -19.72 0.19 0.16
C ILE A 355 -19.35 1.66 0.32
N ARG A 356 -19.12 2.38 -0.78
CA ARG A 356 -18.84 3.81 -0.76
C ARG A 356 -19.96 4.59 -0.09
N PHE A 357 -21.19 4.40 -0.55
CA PHE A 357 -22.35 5.12 0.00
C PHE A 357 -22.55 4.85 1.49
N PHE A 358 -22.36 3.61 1.91
CA PHE A 358 -22.48 3.28 3.32
C PHE A 358 -21.35 3.86 4.16
N ALA A 359 -20.10 3.75 3.71
CA ALA A 359 -18.96 4.26 4.45
C ALA A 359 -18.89 5.80 4.49
N GLU A 360 -19.27 6.49 3.41
CA GLU A 360 -19.14 7.95 3.31
C GLU A 360 -20.39 8.72 3.72
N VAL A 361 -21.56 8.09 3.67
CA VAL A 361 -22.82 8.78 3.95
C VAL A 361 -23.56 8.15 5.13
N ILE A 362 -23.89 6.85 5.06
CA ILE A 362 -24.77 6.24 6.04
C ILE A 362 -24.12 6.11 7.41
N GLU A 363 -22.89 5.59 7.49
CA GLU A 363 -22.21 5.41 8.77
C GLU A 363 -21.89 6.75 9.45
N PRO A 364 -21.31 7.76 8.78
CA PRO A 364 -21.10 9.08 9.38
C PRO A 364 -22.40 9.77 9.81
N MET A 365 -23.46 9.64 8.99
CA MET A 365 -24.78 10.19 9.29
C MET A 365 -25.39 9.55 10.55
N CYS A 366 -25.33 8.22 10.66
CA CYS A 366 -25.81 7.49 11.82
C CYS A 366 -25.02 7.81 13.09
N MET A 367 -23.71 7.99 12.98
CA MET A 367 -22.85 8.42 14.09
C MET A 367 -23.23 9.82 14.58
N ALA A 368 -23.39 10.78 13.66
CA ALA A 368 -23.81 12.15 13.98
C ALA A 368 -25.20 12.17 14.64
N TYR A 369 -26.15 11.39 14.13
CA TYR A 369 -27.48 11.26 14.72
C TYR A 369 -27.42 10.68 16.14
N SER A 370 -26.69 9.58 16.34
CA SER A 370 -26.55 8.93 17.66
C SER A 370 -25.91 9.85 18.69
N SER A 371 -25.02 10.75 18.25
CA SER A 371 -24.37 11.75 19.10
C SER A 371 -25.17 13.06 19.22
N SER A 372 -26.39 13.10 18.68
CA SER A 372 -27.25 14.30 18.65
C SER A 372 -26.65 15.50 17.89
N HIS A 373 -25.66 15.28 17.04
CA HIS A 373 -25.05 16.29 16.17
C HIS A 373 -25.83 16.46 14.86
N TYR A 374 -27.06 16.91 14.95
CA TYR A 374 -27.98 16.99 13.81
C TYR A 374 -27.48 17.93 12.70
N GLY A 375 -26.74 18.98 13.05
CA GLY A 375 -26.11 19.86 12.08
C GLY A 375 -25.13 19.15 11.17
N ASP A 376 -24.27 18.30 11.75
CA ASP A 376 -23.30 17.50 11.01
C ASP A 376 -23.99 16.40 10.20
N MET A 377 -25.03 15.78 10.75
CA MET A 377 -25.87 14.82 10.02
C MET A 377 -26.40 15.41 8.71
N PHE A 378 -26.97 16.62 8.72
CA PHE A 378 -27.49 17.25 7.51
C PHE A 378 -26.39 17.79 6.59
N LYS A 379 -25.24 18.16 7.11
CA LYS A 379 -24.07 18.55 6.31
C LYS A 379 -23.55 17.40 5.47
N ILE A 380 -23.49 16.19 6.03
CA ILE A 380 -23.07 14.96 5.32
C ILE A 380 -23.99 14.68 4.12
N LEU A 381 -25.28 14.98 4.25
CA LEU A 381 -26.24 14.75 3.18
C LEU A 381 -26.11 15.72 1.98
N GLY A 382 -25.27 16.76 2.09
CA GLY A 382 -25.06 17.74 1.02
C GLY A 382 -26.29 18.59 0.64
N ALA A 383 -27.45 18.25 1.17
CA ALA A 383 -28.70 18.96 0.98
C ALA A 383 -29.34 19.26 2.34
N ARG A 384 -29.83 20.49 2.55
CA ARG A 384 -30.65 20.79 3.71
C ARG A 384 -32.05 20.27 3.42
N PRO A 385 -32.50 19.17 4.06
CA PRO A 385 -33.88 18.75 3.91
C PRO A 385 -34.77 19.91 4.41
N ALA A 386 -35.83 20.21 3.68
CA ALA A 386 -36.80 21.17 4.12
C ALA A 386 -37.56 20.60 5.33
N ILE A 387 -37.07 20.86 6.53
CA ILE A 387 -37.80 20.60 7.78
C ILE A 387 -38.61 21.87 8.08
N THR A 388 -39.81 21.91 7.56
CA THR A 388 -40.69 23.06 7.70
C THR A 388 -41.70 22.88 8.82
N LYS A 389 -42.04 21.62 9.15
CA LYS A 389 -43.10 21.30 10.12
C LYS A 389 -42.54 20.35 11.19
N HIS A 390 -43.26 20.31 12.32
CA HIS A 390 -42.93 19.37 13.40
C HIS A 390 -43.04 17.91 12.93
N GLU A 391 -43.96 17.61 12.05
CA GLU A 391 -44.15 16.29 11.44
C GLU A 391 -42.92 15.81 10.69
N ASP A 392 -42.23 16.71 9.99
CA ASP A 392 -40.98 16.34 9.29
C ASP A 392 -39.91 15.86 10.26
N LYS A 393 -39.79 16.48 11.44
CA LYS A 393 -38.87 16.06 12.50
C LYS A 393 -39.24 14.67 13.04
N MET A 394 -40.53 14.42 13.23
CA MET A 394 -41.05 13.13 13.68
C MET A 394 -40.76 12.01 12.67
N LEU A 395 -40.91 12.29 11.38
CA LEU A 395 -40.59 11.35 10.30
C LEU A 395 -39.11 11.05 10.25
N TRP A 396 -38.24 12.08 10.28
CA TRP A 396 -36.79 11.89 10.33
C TRP A 396 -36.38 11.05 11.54
N ARG A 397 -36.90 11.36 12.72
CA ARG A 397 -36.59 10.60 13.95
C ARG A 397 -36.99 9.14 13.80
N ARG A 398 -38.24 8.86 13.43
CA ARG A 398 -38.73 7.50 13.24
C ARG A 398 -37.89 6.70 12.23
N ASP A 399 -37.56 7.33 11.10
CA ASP A 399 -36.85 6.67 10.02
C ASP A 399 -35.37 6.44 10.38
N MET A 400 -34.74 7.37 11.12
CA MET A 400 -33.39 7.20 11.65
C MET A 400 -33.33 6.14 12.77
N ASP A 401 -34.28 6.16 13.71
CA ASP A 401 -34.33 5.14 14.77
C ASP A 401 -34.51 3.73 14.17
N ARG A 402 -35.30 3.61 13.11
CA ARG A 402 -35.46 2.35 12.37
C ARG A 402 -34.19 1.95 11.65
N LEU A 403 -33.50 2.91 11.02
CA LEU A 403 -32.23 2.68 10.35
C LEU A 403 -31.17 2.19 11.36
N LEU A 404 -31.05 2.83 12.52
CA LEU A 404 -30.12 2.40 13.57
C LEU A 404 -30.37 0.97 14.02
N LYS A 405 -31.65 0.58 14.13
CA LYS A 405 -32.00 -0.80 14.46
C LYS A 405 -31.59 -1.78 13.35
N LEU A 406 -31.88 -1.45 12.08
CA LEU A 406 -31.51 -2.29 10.94
C LEU A 406 -29.99 -2.43 10.77
N ARG A 407 -29.22 -1.43 11.15
CA ARG A 407 -27.75 -1.52 11.13
C ARG A 407 -27.20 -2.62 12.03
N ILE A 408 -27.87 -2.92 13.12
CA ILE A 408 -27.43 -3.92 14.10
C ILE A 408 -28.06 -5.30 13.82
N GLU A 409 -29.34 -5.34 13.49
CA GLU A 409 -30.12 -6.58 13.40
C GLU A 409 -30.41 -7.03 11.96
N GLY A 410 -30.27 -6.14 10.99
CA GLY A 410 -30.68 -6.38 9.61
C GLY A 410 -29.55 -6.73 8.66
N THR A 411 -29.93 -6.91 7.38
CA THR A 411 -29.01 -7.11 6.27
C THR A 411 -28.80 -5.83 5.46
N ILE A 412 -27.77 -5.82 4.62
CA ILE A 412 -27.53 -4.74 3.66
C ILE A 412 -28.77 -4.48 2.80
N GLY A 413 -29.42 -5.55 2.32
CA GLY A 413 -30.66 -5.45 1.54
C GLY A 413 -31.78 -4.76 2.30
N GLN A 414 -32.01 -5.10 3.56
CA GLN A 414 -33.05 -4.48 4.39
C GLN A 414 -32.79 -2.99 4.64
N VAL A 415 -31.53 -2.60 4.78
CA VAL A 415 -31.16 -1.18 4.86
C VAL A 415 -31.43 -0.46 3.54
N ILE A 416 -31.05 -1.05 2.39
CA ILE A 416 -31.36 -0.49 1.07
C ILE A 416 -32.89 -0.34 0.88
N ASP A 417 -33.67 -1.35 1.23
CA ASP A 417 -35.13 -1.32 1.11
C ASP A 417 -35.75 -0.21 1.98
N HIS A 418 -35.26 -0.06 3.22
CA HIS A 418 -35.67 1.03 4.09
C HIS A 418 -35.39 2.42 3.48
N LEU A 419 -34.18 2.62 2.95
CA LEU A 419 -33.78 3.87 2.31
C LEU A 419 -34.55 4.15 1.01
N LYS A 420 -34.90 3.11 0.27
CA LYS A 420 -35.71 3.18 -0.94
C LYS A 420 -37.13 3.70 -0.65
N ILE A 421 -37.71 3.23 0.46
CA ILE A 421 -39.05 3.65 0.91
C ILE A 421 -39.02 5.06 1.51
N THR A 422 -38.10 5.30 2.42
CA THR A 422 -38.09 6.55 3.21
C THR A 422 -37.48 7.72 2.46
N LYS A 423 -36.56 7.46 1.52
CA LYS A 423 -35.70 8.46 0.84
C LYS A 423 -34.95 9.37 1.81
N ARG A 424 -34.60 8.85 2.99
CA ARG A 424 -33.88 9.57 4.05
C ARG A 424 -32.65 8.77 4.53
N PRO A 425 -31.49 8.96 3.84
CA PRO A 425 -31.28 9.71 2.60
C PRO A 425 -31.72 8.96 1.33
N SER A 426 -31.79 9.69 0.22
CA SER A 426 -32.04 9.09 -1.10
C SER A 426 -30.85 8.21 -1.51
N LEU A 427 -31.15 7.08 -2.14
CA LEU A 427 -30.13 6.23 -2.73
C LEU A 427 -29.48 6.87 -3.96
N PRO A 428 -28.17 6.73 -4.15
CA PRO A 428 -27.51 7.14 -5.39
C PRO A 428 -28.03 6.38 -6.62
N ASP A 429 -28.06 7.04 -7.78
CA ASP A 429 -28.55 6.47 -9.06
C ASP A 429 -27.87 5.12 -9.41
N ARG A 430 -26.57 4.98 -9.11
CA ARG A 430 -25.84 3.74 -9.37
C ARG A 430 -26.38 2.55 -8.56
N ILE A 431 -26.89 2.79 -7.35
CA ILE A 431 -27.51 1.76 -6.53
C ILE A 431 -28.95 1.52 -7.02
N LEU A 432 -29.71 2.57 -7.34
CA LEU A 432 -31.06 2.44 -7.89
C LEU A 432 -31.07 1.60 -9.17
N ARG A 433 -30.15 1.83 -10.10
CA ARG A 433 -30.01 1.01 -11.31
C ARG A 433 -29.72 -0.46 -11.03
N ARG A 434 -28.88 -0.76 -10.01
CA ARG A 434 -28.66 -2.16 -9.58
C ARG A 434 -29.91 -2.80 -8.98
N GLU A 435 -30.72 -2.04 -8.27
CA GLU A 435 -32.00 -2.50 -7.75
C GLU A 435 -33.00 -2.79 -8.88
N GLU A 436 -33.11 -1.92 -9.86
CA GLU A 436 -33.95 -2.10 -11.06
C GLU A 436 -33.51 -3.31 -11.85
N GLU A 437 -32.20 -3.49 -12.08
CA GLU A 437 -31.63 -4.67 -12.72
C GLU A 437 -31.98 -5.93 -11.96
N LEU A 438 -31.85 -5.96 -10.63
CA LEU A 438 -32.18 -7.12 -9.82
C LEU A 438 -33.68 -7.47 -9.88
N ILE A 439 -34.54 -6.46 -9.92
CA ILE A 439 -35.99 -6.65 -10.08
C ILE A 439 -36.31 -7.26 -11.45
N SER A 440 -35.67 -6.78 -12.53
CA SER A 440 -35.86 -7.33 -13.88
C SER A 440 -35.40 -8.77 -14.04
N LEU A 441 -34.50 -9.23 -13.14
CA LEU A 441 -33.98 -10.60 -13.11
C LEU A 441 -34.77 -11.53 -12.17
N MET A 442 -35.88 -11.07 -11.58
CA MET A 442 -36.74 -11.92 -10.74
C MET A 442 -37.32 -13.08 -11.55
N GLY A 443 -37.10 -14.30 -11.06
CA GLY A 443 -37.53 -15.54 -11.75
C GLY A 443 -36.49 -16.14 -12.68
N ILE A 444 -35.37 -15.46 -12.93
CA ILE A 444 -34.24 -16.00 -13.70
C ILE A 444 -33.32 -16.81 -12.76
N PRO A 445 -32.92 -18.04 -13.15
CA PRO A 445 -31.97 -18.84 -12.38
C PRO A 445 -30.65 -18.08 -12.15
N GLU A 446 -30.06 -18.20 -10.97
CA GLU A 446 -28.84 -17.47 -10.60
C GLU A 446 -27.68 -17.75 -11.57
N VAL A 447 -27.61 -18.96 -12.12
CA VAL A 447 -26.59 -19.38 -13.10
C VAL A 447 -26.64 -18.56 -14.41
N GLU A 448 -27.80 -18.06 -14.78
CA GLU A 448 -28.01 -17.24 -15.98
C GLU A 448 -27.80 -15.74 -15.74
N MET A 449 -27.64 -15.31 -14.47
CA MET A 449 -27.38 -13.93 -14.12
C MET A 449 -25.92 -13.57 -14.37
N SER A 450 -25.66 -12.31 -14.70
CA SER A 450 -24.29 -11.78 -14.76
C SER A 450 -23.57 -11.96 -13.42
N SER A 451 -22.25 -12.17 -13.45
CA SER A 451 -21.44 -12.27 -12.22
C SER A 451 -21.55 -11.02 -11.33
N ARG A 452 -21.88 -9.87 -11.91
CA ARG A 452 -22.13 -8.62 -11.19
C ARG A 452 -23.46 -8.67 -10.45
N SER A 453 -24.53 -9.09 -11.09
CA SER A 453 -25.87 -9.20 -10.52
C SER A 453 -25.92 -10.26 -9.42
N GLN A 454 -25.26 -11.42 -9.63
CA GLN A 454 -25.11 -12.46 -8.61
C GLN A 454 -24.41 -11.92 -7.36
N ARG A 455 -23.31 -11.18 -7.55
CA ARG A 455 -22.57 -10.59 -6.45
C ARG A 455 -23.40 -9.56 -5.70
N TYR A 456 -24.14 -8.72 -6.42
CA TYR A 456 -25.02 -7.73 -5.79
C TYR A 456 -26.15 -8.39 -4.99
N LYS A 457 -26.73 -9.47 -5.51
CA LYS A 457 -27.72 -10.27 -4.77
C LYS A 457 -27.14 -10.80 -3.45
N LYS A 458 -25.95 -11.43 -3.51
CA LYS A 458 -25.26 -11.93 -2.31
C LYS A 458 -24.87 -10.80 -1.34
N LEU A 459 -24.46 -9.63 -1.85
CA LEU A 459 -24.17 -8.46 -1.03
C LEU A 459 -25.37 -8.06 -0.17
N ARG A 460 -26.58 -8.09 -0.73
CA ARG A 460 -27.81 -7.75 0.00
C ARG A 460 -28.12 -8.71 1.18
N GLU A 461 -27.63 -9.94 1.14
CA GLU A 461 -27.84 -10.96 2.15
C GLU A 461 -26.87 -10.84 3.35
N ILE A 462 -25.78 -10.07 3.20
CA ILE A 462 -24.79 -9.89 4.24
C ILE A 462 -25.37 -9.08 5.41
N PRO A 463 -25.14 -9.49 6.67
CA PRO A 463 -25.52 -8.68 7.84
C PRO A 463 -24.92 -7.27 7.76
N TYR A 464 -25.72 -6.24 7.95
CA TYR A 464 -25.24 -4.85 7.87
C TYR A 464 -24.14 -4.54 8.89
N LYS A 465 -24.14 -5.24 10.01
CA LYS A 465 -23.07 -5.16 11.02
C LYS A 465 -21.67 -5.29 10.42
N GLU A 466 -21.49 -6.10 9.37
CA GLU A 466 -20.21 -6.22 8.69
C GLU A 466 -19.79 -4.92 7.96
N VAL A 467 -20.76 -4.11 7.50
CA VAL A 467 -20.49 -2.79 6.93
C VAL A 467 -19.94 -1.83 7.99
N ILE A 468 -20.48 -1.88 9.21
CA ILE A 468 -19.98 -1.05 10.32
C ILE A 468 -18.50 -1.38 10.57
N GLU A 469 -18.17 -2.66 10.68
CA GLU A 469 -16.80 -3.08 10.99
C GLU A 469 -15.84 -2.82 9.83
N VAL A 470 -16.24 -3.08 8.58
CA VAL A 470 -15.39 -2.75 7.43
C VAL A 470 -15.18 -1.23 7.28
N THR A 471 -16.20 -0.42 7.59
CA THR A 471 -16.06 1.04 7.57
C THR A 471 -15.06 1.52 8.63
N ARG A 472 -15.14 0.99 9.85
CA ARG A 472 -14.17 1.27 10.92
C ARG A 472 -12.74 0.92 10.50
N PHE A 473 -12.57 -0.20 9.79
CA PHE A 473 -11.28 -0.59 9.25
C PHE A 473 -10.78 0.37 8.16
N ILE A 474 -11.62 0.69 7.17
CA ILE A 474 -11.28 1.60 6.07
C ILE A 474 -10.90 3.00 6.60
N GLU A 475 -11.66 3.51 7.57
CA GLU A 475 -11.39 4.81 8.21
C GLU A 475 -10.25 4.78 9.24
N LYS A 476 -9.51 3.65 9.33
CA LYS A 476 -8.37 3.45 10.24
C LYS A 476 -8.72 3.63 11.73
N LEU A 477 -9.98 3.41 12.10
CA LEU A 477 -10.47 3.52 13.47
C LEU A 477 -10.21 2.26 14.30
N THR A 478 -9.57 1.24 13.71
CA THR A 478 -9.18 0.01 14.40
C THR A 478 -7.67 -0.07 14.57
N PRO A 479 -7.16 -0.77 15.60
CA PRO A 479 -5.73 -0.97 15.77
C PRO A 479 -5.12 -1.91 14.73
N PHE A 480 -5.93 -2.59 13.93
CA PHE A 480 -5.48 -3.61 12.99
C PHE A 480 -5.13 -3.04 11.61
N ALA A 481 -4.14 -3.66 10.97
CA ALA A 481 -3.78 -3.39 9.58
C ALA A 481 -3.18 -4.65 8.92
N THR A 482 -3.15 -4.72 7.60
CA THR A 482 -2.35 -5.75 6.92
C THR A 482 -0.89 -5.32 6.86
N GLN A 483 0.01 -6.29 6.91
CA GLN A 483 1.45 -6.04 6.79
C GLN A 483 1.80 -5.30 5.48
N HIS A 484 1.06 -5.55 4.41
CA HIS A 484 1.25 -4.86 3.12
C HIS A 484 0.77 -3.40 3.15
N SER A 485 -0.31 -3.10 3.88
CA SER A 485 -0.91 -1.76 3.87
C SER A 485 -0.14 -0.70 4.67
N VAL A 486 0.86 -1.11 5.44
CA VAL A 486 1.64 -0.21 6.31
C VAL A 486 2.96 0.26 5.72
N LYS A 487 3.24 -0.06 4.46
CA LYS A 487 4.41 0.48 3.77
C LYS A 487 4.34 2.00 3.75
N GLY A 488 5.43 2.66 4.11
CA GLY A 488 5.52 4.12 4.26
C GLY A 488 4.98 4.68 5.59
N ALA A 489 4.12 3.94 6.31
CA ALA A 489 3.60 4.38 7.60
C ALA A 489 4.58 4.11 8.76
N GLU A 490 4.36 4.81 9.89
CA GLU A 490 5.09 4.61 11.14
C GLU A 490 4.12 4.70 12.33
N PHE A 491 4.43 3.99 13.40
CA PHE A 491 3.58 3.87 14.58
C PHE A 491 4.43 3.85 15.86
N ASP A 492 3.90 4.37 16.96
CA ASP A 492 4.61 4.34 18.24
C ASP A 492 4.96 2.89 18.62
N ASN A 493 3.98 2.00 18.63
CA ASN A 493 4.14 0.60 18.98
C ASN A 493 3.56 -0.30 17.89
N VAL A 494 4.19 -1.43 17.63
CA VAL A 494 3.72 -2.42 16.65
C VAL A 494 3.76 -3.83 17.25
N LEU A 495 2.65 -4.56 17.10
CA LEU A 495 2.55 -5.99 17.31
C LEU A 495 2.40 -6.67 15.94
N VAL A 496 3.38 -7.47 15.54
CA VAL A 496 3.36 -8.23 14.28
C VAL A 496 2.93 -9.66 14.57
N ILE A 497 1.89 -10.14 13.88
CA ILE A 497 1.45 -11.54 13.98
C ILE A 497 2.00 -12.33 12.80
N LEU A 498 2.85 -13.31 13.09
CA LEU A 498 3.39 -14.28 12.15
C LEU A 498 2.55 -15.56 12.22
N GLY A 499 1.47 -15.60 11.44
CA GLY A 499 0.55 -16.71 11.37
C GLY A 499 0.23 -17.11 9.93
N GLY A 500 -0.57 -18.13 9.75
CA GLY A 500 -1.06 -18.58 8.45
C GLY A 500 -2.05 -17.62 7.80
N GLY A 501 -2.69 -18.07 6.73
CA GLY A 501 -3.75 -17.33 6.01
C GLY A 501 -3.42 -17.05 4.54
N TRP A 502 -2.20 -17.27 4.09
CA TRP A 502 -1.80 -17.20 2.69
C TRP A 502 -0.59 -18.09 2.39
N ASN A 503 -0.73 -19.05 1.49
CA ASN A 503 0.33 -20.02 1.12
C ASN A 503 1.58 -19.43 0.47
N HIS A 504 1.55 -18.15 0.11
CA HIS A 504 2.72 -17.44 -0.42
C HIS A 504 3.74 -17.05 0.65
N TYR A 505 3.39 -17.15 1.94
CA TYR A 505 4.24 -16.78 3.06
C TYR A 505 4.36 -17.95 4.02
N ASN A 506 5.59 -18.36 4.31
CA ASN A 506 5.92 -19.40 5.25
C ASN A 506 6.96 -18.85 6.24
N TRP A 507 6.48 -18.43 7.41
CA TRP A 507 7.31 -17.77 8.41
C TRP A 507 8.32 -18.71 9.06
N PRO A 508 7.97 -19.94 9.47
CA PRO A 508 8.95 -20.90 9.96
C PRO A 508 10.06 -21.15 8.95
N GLN A 509 9.72 -21.38 7.68
CA GLN A 509 10.71 -21.58 6.62
C GLN A 509 11.60 -20.35 6.38
N LEU A 510 11.02 -19.13 6.45
CA LEU A 510 11.82 -17.91 6.38
C LEU A 510 12.91 -17.90 7.44
N LEU A 511 12.52 -18.13 8.71
CA LEU A 511 13.44 -18.10 9.84
C LEU A 511 14.54 -19.18 9.71
N GLU A 512 14.17 -20.38 9.29
CA GLU A 512 15.15 -21.44 9.01
C GLU A 512 16.14 -21.08 7.89
N LEU A 513 15.66 -20.46 6.81
CA LEU A 513 16.49 -20.08 5.67
C LEU A 513 17.38 -18.88 5.97
N LEU A 514 16.99 -17.99 6.88
CA LEU A 514 17.85 -16.90 7.36
C LEU A 514 19.11 -17.45 8.06
N GLU A 515 19.00 -18.54 8.83
CA GLU A 515 20.13 -19.19 9.50
C GLU A 515 20.91 -20.06 8.54
N THR A 516 20.23 -20.98 7.86
CA THR A 516 20.89 -22.01 7.04
C THR A 516 21.46 -21.50 5.73
N LYS A 517 20.93 -20.38 5.21
CA LYS A 517 21.26 -19.76 3.90
C LYS A 517 21.15 -20.73 2.71
N LYS A 518 20.40 -21.85 2.87
CA LYS A 518 20.24 -22.89 1.84
C LYS A 518 19.15 -22.50 0.82
N LEU A 519 19.43 -21.45 0.03
CA LEU A 519 18.52 -21.01 -1.02
C LEU A 519 18.63 -21.89 -2.27
N THR A 520 17.50 -22.29 -2.81
CA THR A 520 17.33 -23.05 -4.05
C THR A 520 16.42 -22.28 -5.00
N LYS A 521 16.44 -22.61 -6.30
CA LYS A 521 15.53 -21.97 -7.28
C LYS A 521 14.04 -22.07 -6.89
N THR A 522 13.66 -23.11 -6.15
CA THR A 522 12.26 -23.35 -5.75
C THR A 522 11.83 -22.54 -4.52
N ASN A 523 12.74 -22.29 -3.55
CA ASN A 523 12.38 -21.58 -2.32
C ASN A 523 12.80 -20.10 -2.32
N MET A 524 13.72 -19.70 -3.20
CA MET A 524 14.30 -18.36 -3.23
C MET A 524 13.25 -17.24 -3.39
N LYS A 525 12.30 -17.42 -4.30
CA LYS A 525 11.22 -16.44 -4.52
C LYS A 525 10.33 -16.26 -3.28
N GLY A 526 9.96 -17.38 -2.64
CA GLY A 526 9.19 -17.36 -1.39
C GLY A 526 9.96 -16.73 -0.23
N PHE A 527 11.25 -17.04 -0.15
CA PHE A 527 12.16 -16.46 0.85
C PHE A 527 12.24 -14.95 0.75
N TYR A 528 12.57 -14.39 -0.41
CA TYR A 528 12.68 -12.94 -0.58
C TYR A 528 11.35 -12.22 -0.32
N ARG A 529 10.24 -12.82 -0.77
CA ARG A 529 8.91 -12.28 -0.50
C ARG A 529 8.61 -12.20 0.99
N ALA A 530 8.83 -13.28 1.72
CA ALA A 530 8.56 -13.33 3.15
C ALA A 530 9.53 -12.43 3.94
N ARG A 531 10.83 -12.44 3.57
CA ARG A 531 11.86 -11.59 4.17
C ARG A 531 11.51 -10.10 4.04
N ASN A 532 11.15 -9.67 2.85
CA ASN A 532 10.83 -8.27 2.59
C ASN A 532 9.59 -7.83 3.37
N LEU A 533 8.54 -8.66 3.42
CA LEU A 533 7.34 -8.34 4.20
C LEU A 533 7.62 -8.33 5.71
N PHE A 534 8.45 -9.25 6.19
CA PHE A 534 8.90 -9.27 7.58
C PHE A 534 9.66 -7.98 7.91
N TYR A 535 10.66 -7.62 7.08
CA TYR A 535 11.43 -6.39 7.23
C TYR A 535 10.53 -5.14 7.22
N VAL A 536 9.61 -5.03 6.27
CA VAL A 536 8.64 -3.92 6.25
C VAL A 536 7.86 -3.87 7.55
N SER A 537 7.36 -5.00 8.03
CA SER A 537 6.52 -5.05 9.24
C SER A 537 7.26 -4.62 10.50
N ILE A 538 8.47 -5.16 10.72
CA ILE A 538 9.26 -4.88 11.94
C ILE A 538 9.97 -3.52 11.90
N SER A 539 10.01 -2.85 10.75
CA SER A 539 10.59 -1.51 10.59
C SER A 539 9.57 -0.36 10.79
N ARG A 540 8.32 -0.68 11.13
CA ARG A 540 7.27 0.35 11.33
C ARG A 540 7.24 0.98 12.71
N PRO A 541 7.67 0.30 13.81
CA PRO A 541 7.60 0.90 15.14
C PRO A 541 8.66 1.99 15.34
N MET A 542 8.25 3.05 16.03
CA MET A 542 9.16 4.08 16.53
C MET A 542 9.80 3.64 17.86
N THR A 543 8.99 3.10 18.79
CA THR A 543 9.41 2.87 20.17
C THR A 543 9.40 1.40 20.57
N ARG A 544 8.34 0.64 20.25
CA ARG A 544 8.16 -0.72 20.76
C ARG A 544 7.75 -1.69 19.67
N LEU A 545 8.44 -2.82 19.61
CA LEU A 545 8.16 -3.93 18.71
C LEU A 545 7.85 -5.19 19.53
N ALA A 546 6.73 -5.83 19.24
CA ALA A 546 6.45 -7.20 19.63
C ALA A 546 6.14 -8.03 18.38
N VAL A 547 6.64 -9.25 18.32
CA VAL A 547 6.33 -10.22 17.28
C VAL A 547 5.76 -11.46 17.94
N LEU A 548 4.62 -11.94 17.45
CA LEU A 548 3.98 -13.17 17.92
C LEU A 548 3.93 -14.19 16.79
N ALA A 549 4.63 -15.30 16.94
CA ALA A 549 4.54 -16.45 16.05
C ALA A 549 3.46 -17.42 16.57
N THR A 550 2.40 -17.59 15.77
CA THR A 550 1.30 -18.53 16.06
C THR A 550 1.55 -19.92 15.45
N GLN A 551 2.46 -20.01 14.47
CA GLN A 551 2.92 -21.27 13.90
C GLN A 551 4.02 -21.88 14.78
N SER A 552 4.12 -23.22 14.77
CA SER A 552 5.22 -23.93 15.43
C SER A 552 6.55 -23.60 14.78
N LEU A 553 7.58 -23.35 15.59
CA LEU A 553 8.93 -23.03 15.15
C LEU A 553 9.88 -24.19 15.49
N SER A 554 10.75 -24.54 14.54
CA SER A 554 11.85 -25.49 14.76
C SER A 554 12.96 -24.86 15.61
N ASP A 555 13.85 -25.70 16.17
CA ASP A 555 15.02 -25.23 16.94
C ASP A 555 15.89 -24.26 16.11
N THR A 556 16.04 -24.52 14.81
CA THR A 556 16.78 -23.63 13.89
C THR A 556 16.09 -22.29 13.76
N ALA A 557 14.76 -22.27 13.65
CA ALA A 557 13.99 -21.02 13.58
C ALA A 557 14.07 -20.23 14.90
N LEU A 558 14.04 -20.93 16.06
CA LEU A 558 14.21 -20.31 17.38
C LEU A 558 15.63 -19.74 17.56
N LEU A 559 16.65 -20.44 17.06
CA LEU A 559 18.01 -19.90 17.05
C LEU A 559 18.11 -18.61 16.24
N THR A 560 17.51 -18.57 15.06
CA THR A 560 17.42 -17.33 14.24
C THR A 560 16.78 -16.19 15.01
N VAL A 561 15.65 -16.46 15.66
CA VAL A 561 14.94 -15.46 16.45
C VAL A 561 15.80 -14.95 17.61
N SER A 562 16.49 -15.85 18.30
CA SER A 562 17.41 -15.49 19.38
C SER A 562 18.58 -14.63 18.88
N ASN A 563 19.10 -14.92 17.69
CA ASN A 563 20.15 -14.11 17.06
C ASN A 563 19.65 -12.71 16.64
N LEU A 564 18.38 -12.60 16.23
CA LEU A 564 17.80 -11.32 15.80
C LEU A 564 17.39 -10.43 16.97
N PHE A 565 16.75 -10.98 18.00
CA PHE A 565 16.14 -10.21 19.10
C PHE A 565 16.97 -10.21 20.39
N GLY A 566 17.95 -11.10 20.53
CA GLY A 566 18.60 -11.44 21.80
C GLY A 566 17.79 -12.50 22.56
N SER A 567 18.46 -13.51 23.12
CA SER A 567 17.79 -14.63 23.79
C SER A 567 16.91 -14.18 24.96
N GLU A 568 17.29 -13.10 25.63
CA GLU A 568 16.56 -12.50 26.75
C GLU A 568 15.23 -11.84 26.35
N ASN A 569 15.04 -11.54 25.05
CA ASN A 569 13.84 -10.92 24.48
C ASN A 569 12.94 -11.92 23.73
N VAL A 570 13.29 -13.21 23.78
CA VAL A 570 12.51 -14.30 23.18
C VAL A 570 11.81 -15.07 24.27
N GLU A 571 10.51 -15.20 24.17
CA GLU A 571 9.68 -15.79 25.21
C GLU A 571 8.68 -16.79 24.65
N GLU A 572 8.59 -17.93 25.32
CA GLU A 572 7.55 -18.93 25.08
C GLU A 572 6.29 -18.57 25.86
N LEU A 573 5.17 -18.43 25.17
CA LEU A 573 3.88 -18.19 25.82
C LEU A 573 3.34 -19.50 26.40
N SER A 574 2.93 -19.46 27.68
CA SER A 574 2.31 -20.58 28.36
C SER A 574 0.81 -20.62 28.06
N PHE A 575 0.31 -21.80 27.74
CA PHE A 575 -1.14 -22.04 27.63
C PHE A 575 -1.62 -22.70 28.93
N GLY A 576 -2.61 -22.09 29.58
CA GLY A 576 -3.22 -22.72 30.76
C GLY A 576 -3.76 -24.11 30.39
N THR A 577 -3.48 -25.09 31.24
CA THR A 577 -3.95 -26.48 31.13
C THR A 577 -5.44 -26.58 31.33
#